data_dd7b709a31011735cab03eaca2ef450b
#
_entry.id   dd7b709a31011735cab03eaca2ef450b
#
_cell.length_a   1.000
_cell.length_b   1.000
_cell.length_c   1.000
_cell.angle_alpha   90.00
_cell.angle_beta   90.00
_cell.angle_gamma   90.00
#
_symmetry.space_group_name_H-M   'P 1'
#
loop_
_entity.id
_entity.type
_entity.pdbx_description
1 polymer ?
#
loop_
_entity_poly.entity_id
_entity_poly.type
_entity_poly.pdbx_seq_one_letter_code
_entity_poly.pdbx_strand_id
1 'polypeptide(L)'
;MKIMISGHRNFKLSGYDKEWIQEQIEEAIVFYPGRAVCSKDKYIGVCGAADGVDLWYLELLHSHLLDYHIYIPFEEQDLYMTKKDAERRKYFIGEARITKKARNREMVEDCNEAIVVWDGTKGGTFNCFQQLKKKKKNIYWINPLTKVI
;
A
#
# COMPACT_ATOMS: atom_id res chain seq x y z
N MET A 1 12.64 5.73 6.57
CA MET A 1 11.22 6.17 6.70
C MET A 1 10.31 5.11 6.13
N LYS A 2 9.32 4.67 6.89
CA LYS A 2 8.37 3.65 6.49
C LYS A 2 7.07 4.28 6.02
N ILE A 3 6.68 4.00 4.79
CA ILE A 3 5.47 4.53 4.18
C ILE A 3 4.58 3.35 3.78
N MET A 4 3.46 3.19 4.49
CA MET A 4 2.52 2.13 4.18
C MET A 4 1.54 2.55 3.09
N ILE A 5 0.94 1.57 2.45
CA ILE A 5 -0.22 1.78 1.59
C ILE A 5 -1.40 0.97 2.13
N SER A 6 -2.58 1.51 1.98
CA SER A 6 -3.83 0.78 2.17
C SER A 6 -4.77 1.15 1.04
N GLY A 7 -5.48 0.18 0.51
CA GLY A 7 -6.38 0.45 -0.60
C GLY A 7 -7.26 -0.74 -0.93
N HIS A 8 -8.11 -0.52 -1.93
CA HIS A 8 -9.10 -1.52 -2.34
C HIS A 8 -8.47 -2.70 -3.05
N ARG A 9 -9.12 -3.85 -2.95
CA ARG A 9 -8.79 -5.06 -3.69
C ARG A 9 -9.36 -5.00 -5.11
N ASN A 10 -8.90 -5.91 -5.98
CA ASN A 10 -9.27 -5.93 -7.40
C ASN A 10 -10.77 -5.89 -7.66
N PHE A 11 -11.57 -6.62 -6.89
CA PHE A 11 -13.01 -6.68 -7.13
C PHE A 11 -13.68 -5.32 -7.02
N LYS A 12 -13.18 -4.45 -6.16
CA LYS A 12 -13.71 -3.10 -5.99
C LYS A 12 -13.10 -2.11 -6.98
N LEU A 13 -11.91 -2.38 -7.44
CA LEU A 13 -11.20 -1.51 -8.38
C LEU A 13 -11.72 -1.64 -9.82
N SER A 14 -12.48 -2.67 -10.13
CA SER A 14 -12.98 -2.92 -11.49
C SER A 14 -13.84 -1.78 -12.05
N GLY A 15 -14.47 -0.98 -11.19
CA GLY A 15 -15.27 0.18 -11.59
C GLY A 15 -14.49 1.49 -11.67
N TYR A 16 -13.19 1.48 -11.43
CA TYR A 16 -12.38 2.69 -11.39
C TYR A 16 -11.30 2.72 -12.46
N ASP A 17 -10.76 3.91 -12.70
CA ASP A 17 -9.66 4.14 -13.62
C ASP A 17 -8.34 3.67 -12.97
N LYS A 18 -7.96 2.43 -13.26
CA LYS A 18 -6.78 1.79 -12.66
C LYS A 18 -5.49 2.50 -13.03
N GLU A 19 -5.37 2.95 -14.29
CA GLU A 19 -4.17 3.65 -14.75
C GLU A 19 -3.97 4.96 -13.99
N TRP A 20 -5.05 5.72 -13.79
CA TRP A 20 -4.99 6.95 -13.01
C TRP A 20 -4.56 6.67 -11.56
N ILE A 21 -5.12 5.63 -10.94
CA ILE A 21 -4.75 5.26 -9.56
C ILE A 21 -3.26 4.91 -9.48
N GLN A 22 -2.78 4.10 -10.42
CA GLN A 22 -1.37 3.70 -10.45
C GLN A 22 -0.44 4.91 -10.65
N GLU A 23 -0.81 5.84 -11.51
CA GLU A 23 -0.07 7.09 -11.70
C GLU A 23 0.00 7.91 -10.41
N GLN A 24 -1.12 8.00 -9.69
CA GLN A 24 -1.17 8.74 -8.42
C GLN A 24 -0.32 8.08 -7.34
N ILE A 25 -0.30 6.77 -7.28
CA ILE A 25 0.57 6.04 -6.35
C ILE A 25 2.03 6.32 -6.69
N GLU A 26 2.40 6.26 -7.96
CA GLU A 26 3.77 6.55 -8.39
C GLU A 26 4.17 7.97 -8.06
N GLU A 27 3.31 8.95 -8.31
CA GLU A 27 3.57 10.34 -7.91
C GLU A 27 3.75 10.48 -6.40
N ALA A 28 2.95 9.78 -5.63
CA ALA A 28 3.08 9.79 -4.17
C ALA A 28 4.44 9.21 -3.72
N ILE A 29 4.93 8.17 -4.39
CA ILE A 29 6.25 7.62 -4.11
C ILE A 29 7.36 8.64 -4.45
N VAL A 30 7.26 9.28 -5.61
CA VAL A 30 8.32 10.15 -6.12
C VAL A 30 8.29 11.54 -5.47
N PHE A 31 7.11 12.10 -5.23
CA PHE A 31 6.94 13.50 -4.85
C PHE A 31 6.34 13.70 -3.46
N TYR A 32 6.16 12.66 -2.66
CA TYR A 32 5.52 12.80 -1.37
C TYR A 32 6.27 13.81 -0.49
N PRO A 33 5.56 14.79 0.11
CA PRO A 33 6.20 15.76 1.00
C PRO A 33 6.90 15.06 2.18
N GLY A 34 8.10 15.52 2.55
CA GLY A 34 8.90 14.90 3.58
C GLY A 34 9.80 13.78 3.08
N ARG A 35 9.58 13.32 1.85
CA ARG A 35 10.45 12.38 1.19
C ARG A 35 11.58 13.15 0.50
N ALA A 36 12.65 13.40 1.21
CA ALA A 36 13.80 14.05 0.59
C ALA A 36 14.53 13.06 -0.30
N VAL A 37 14.68 13.40 -1.58
CA VAL A 37 15.38 12.57 -2.56
C VAL A 37 16.82 12.28 -2.11
N CYS A 38 17.42 13.20 -1.38
CA CYS A 38 18.77 13.08 -0.84
C CYS A 38 18.79 12.71 0.64
N SER A 39 17.67 12.29 1.19
CA SER A 39 17.59 11.94 2.61
C SER A 39 18.42 10.69 2.90
N LYS A 40 19.07 10.71 4.05
CA LYS A 40 19.72 9.53 4.61
C LYS A 40 18.69 8.50 5.08
N ASP A 41 17.44 8.93 5.28
CA ASP A 41 16.35 8.05 5.63
C ASP A 41 15.84 7.35 4.38
N LYS A 42 16.15 6.09 4.27
CA LYS A 42 15.71 5.29 3.15
C LYS A 42 14.19 5.19 3.12
N TYR A 43 13.64 5.32 1.93
CA TYR A 43 12.23 5.02 1.69
C TYR A 43 12.02 3.51 1.82
N ILE A 44 11.15 3.09 2.70
CA ILE A 44 10.74 1.69 2.83
C ILE A 44 9.23 1.63 2.68
N GLY A 45 8.76 0.96 1.63
CA GLY A 45 7.33 0.75 1.45
C GLY A 45 6.83 -0.37 2.36
N VAL A 46 5.64 -0.24 2.89
CA VAL A 46 5.04 -1.25 3.77
C VAL A 46 3.63 -1.55 3.30
N CYS A 47 3.29 -2.81 3.14
CA CYS A 47 1.94 -3.22 2.76
C CYS A 47 1.63 -4.66 3.18
N GLY A 48 0.36 -5.04 3.02
CA GLY A 48 -0.12 -6.39 3.35
C GLY A 48 -0.08 -7.39 2.20
N ALA A 49 0.41 -6.99 1.04
CA ALA A 49 0.48 -7.81 -0.17
C ALA A 49 -0.89 -8.39 -0.62
N ALA A 50 -1.98 -7.68 -0.36
CA ALA A 50 -3.29 -8.02 -0.93
C ALA A 50 -3.30 -7.74 -2.44
N ASP A 51 -4.21 -8.38 -3.16
CA ASP A 51 -4.41 -8.06 -4.57
C ASP A 51 -4.90 -6.62 -4.74
N GLY A 52 -4.67 -6.05 -5.91
CA GLY A 52 -5.04 -4.66 -6.20
C GLY A 52 -3.96 -3.66 -5.80
N VAL A 53 -4.35 -2.68 -4.99
CA VAL A 53 -3.48 -1.54 -4.64
C VAL A 53 -2.15 -1.98 -4.03
N ASP A 54 -2.16 -2.96 -3.12
CA ASP A 54 -0.93 -3.42 -2.47
C ASP A 54 0.07 -3.98 -3.49
N LEU A 55 -0.39 -4.83 -4.42
CA LEU A 55 0.50 -5.39 -5.43
C LEU A 55 1.00 -4.33 -6.42
N TRP A 56 0.18 -3.35 -6.76
CA TRP A 56 0.62 -2.22 -7.58
C TRP A 56 1.72 -1.42 -6.90
N TYR A 57 1.57 -1.20 -5.61
CA TYR A 57 2.58 -0.52 -4.81
C TYR A 57 3.91 -1.27 -4.82
N LEU A 58 3.86 -2.59 -4.61
CA LEU A 58 5.06 -3.44 -4.64
C LEU A 58 5.74 -3.40 -6.00
N GLU A 59 4.99 -3.43 -7.09
CA GLU A 59 5.56 -3.32 -8.43
C GLU A 59 6.28 -1.99 -8.63
N LEU A 60 5.67 -0.90 -8.19
CA LEU A 60 6.26 0.43 -8.31
C LEU A 60 7.50 0.56 -7.44
N LEU A 61 7.45 0.09 -6.20
CA LEU A 61 8.62 0.09 -5.31
C LEU A 61 9.76 -0.70 -5.92
N HIS A 62 9.47 -1.88 -6.44
CA HIS A 62 10.48 -2.74 -7.06
C HIS A 62 11.09 -2.08 -8.30
N SER A 63 10.29 -1.46 -9.15
CA SER A 63 10.78 -0.78 -10.36
C SER A 63 11.62 0.45 -10.04
N HIS A 64 11.38 1.10 -8.91
CA HIS A 64 12.17 2.25 -8.42
C HIS A 64 13.34 1.82 -7.54
N LEU A 65 13.60 0.53 -7.41
CA LEU A 65 14.70 -0.03 -6.59
C LEU A 65 14.60 0.39 -5.13
N LEU A 66 13.39 0.50 -4.61
CA LEU A 66 13.12 0.83 -3.21
C LEU A 66 12.88 -0.43 -2.39
N ASP A 67 13.30 -0.41 -1.13
CA ASP A 67 13.06 -1.51 -0.20
C ASP A 67 11.58 -1.57 0.21
N TYR A 68 11.12 -2.76 0.56
CA TYR A 68 9.77 -2.92 1.06
C TYR A 68 9.67 -4.03 2.12
N HIS A 69 8.72 -3.84 3.04
CA HIS A 69 8.36 -4.79 4.08
C HIS A 69 6.92 -5.26 3.84
N ILE A 70 6.68 -6.56 4.00
CA ILE A 70 5.36 -7.15 3.80
C ILE A 70 4.85 -7.67 5.14
N TYR A 71 3.66 -7.22 5.54
CA TYR A 71 2.97 -7.62 6.77
C TYR A 71 1.77 -8.48 6.36
N ILE A 72 1.87 -9.78 6.54
CA ILE A 72 0.83 -10.73 6.10
C ILE A 72 -0.22 -10.87 7.21
N PRO A 73 -1.48 -10.48 6.95
CA PRO A 73 -2.52 -10.52 7.98
C PRO A 73 -3.00 -11.93 8.31
N PHE A 74 -2.96 -12.86 7.34
CA PHE A 74 -3.33 -14.26 7.54
C PHE A 74 -2.73 -15.13 6.43
N GLU A 75 -2.47 -16.41 6.74
CA GLU A 75 -1.72 -17.31 5.86
C GLU A 75 -2.44 -17.63 4.54
N GLU A 76 -3.75 -17.77 4.57
CA GLU A 76 -4.55 -18.16 3.42
C GLU A 76 -4.93 -17.00 2.52
N GLN A 77 -4.30 -15.85 2.66
CA GLN A 77 -4.63 -14.65 1.86
C GLN A 77 -4.56 -14.90 0.35
N ASP A 78 -3.60 -15.69 -0.09
CA ASP A 78 -3.40 -16.01 -1.50
C ASP A 78 -4.52 -16.86 -2.11
N LEU A 79 -5.28 -17.59 -1.30
CA LEU A 79 -6.41 -18.41 -1.76
C LEU A 79 -7.57 -17.56 -2.31
N TYR A 80 -7.61 -16.29 -1.95
CA TYR A 80 -8.64 -15.34 -2.41
C TYR A 80 -8.19 -14.52 -3.60
N MET A 81 -7.08 -14.88 -4.22
CA MET A 81 -6.49 -14.14 -5.35
C MET A 81 -6.55 -15.00 -6.62
N THR A 82 -6.43 -14.32 -7.78
CA THR A 82 -6.18 -15.04 -9.03
C THR A 82 -4.82 -15.71 -8.95
N LYS A 83 -4.63 -16.76 -9.76
CA LYS A 83 -3.34 -17.46 -9.83
C LYS A 83 -2.19 -16.49 -10.16
N LYS A 84 -2.44 -15.58 -11.10
CA LYS A 84 -1.44 -14.56 -11.51
C LYS A 84 -1.05 -13.67 -10.33
N ASP A 85 -2.03 -13.16 -9.58
CA ASP A 85 -1.76 -12.30 -8.43
C ASP A 85 -1.07 -13.07 -7.30
N ALA A 86 -1.48 -14.30 -7.05
CA ALA A 86 -0.83 -15.14 -6.04
C ALA A 86 0.65 -15.39 -6.38
N GLU A 87 0.98 -15.62 -7.65
CA GLU A 87 2.36 -15.78 -8.10
C GLU A 87 3.17 -14.49 -7.95
N ARG A 88 2.59 -13.35 -8.29
CA ARG A 88 3.25 -12.05 -8.11
C ARG A 88 3.49 -11.76 -6.63
N ARG A 89 2.49 -12.02 -5.79
CA ARG A 89 2.62 -11.89 -4.34
C ARG A 89 3.77 -12.73 -3.81
N LYS A 90 3.85 -13.99 -4.23
CA LYS A 90 4.93 -14.90 -3.83
C LYS A 90 6.31 -14.36 -4.22
N TYR A 91 6.41 -13.81 -5.43
CA TYR A 91 7.66 -13.20 -5.90
C TYR A 91 8.08 -12.04 -4.98
N PHE A 92 7.16 -11.11 -4.68
CA PHE A 92 7.49 -9.97 -3.83
C PHE A 92 7.80 -10.38 -2.39
N ILE A 93 7.13 -11.40 -1.86
CA ILE A 93 7.46 -11.94 -0.54
C ILE A 93 8.91 -12.45 -0.51
N GLY A 94 9.35 -13.11 -1.58
CA GLY A 94 10.73 -13.56 -1.71
C GLY A 94 11.74 -12.43 -1.82
N GLU A 95 11.36 -11.32 -2.41
CA GLU A 95 12.23 -10.15 -2.61
C GLU A 95 12.17 -9.12 -1.48
N ALA A 96 11.16 -9.19 -0.62
CA ALA A 96 10.98 -8.25 0.47
C ALA A 96 12.15 -8.34 1.46
N ARG A 97 12.56 -7.17 1.95
CA ARG A 97 13.61 -7.11 2.97
C ARG A 97 13.16 -7.77 4.28
N ILE A 98 11.90 -7.58 4.64
CA ILE A 98 11.27 -8.22 5.81
C ILE A 98 9.88 -8.67 5.41
N THR A 99 9.53 -9.90 5.79
CA THR A 99 8.16 -10.42 5.69
C THR A 99 7.80 -10.99 7.04
N LYS A 100 6.67 -10.56 7.60
CA LYS A 100 6.21 -11.07 8.90
C LYS A 100 4.69 -11.17 8.95
N LYS A 101 4.18 -12.02 9.84
CA LYS A 101 2.75 -12.05 10.15
C LYS A 101 2.44 -10.89 11.07
N ALA A 102 1.48 -10.07 10.69
CA ALA A 102 1.09 -8.91 11.48
C ALA A 102 -0.26 -8.38 11.03
N ARG A 103 -1.00 -7.82 11.96
CA ARG A 103 -2.28 -7.18 11.68
C ARG A 103 -2.08 -5.76 11.11
N ASN A 104 -3.11 -5.24 10.47
CA ASN A 104 -3.08 -3.88 9.91
C ASN A 104 -2.72 -2.82 10.97
N ARG A 105 -3.17 -2.98 12.21
CA ARG A 105 -2.84 -2.01 13.27
C ARG A 105 -1.33 -1.96 13.57
N GLU A 106 -0.63 -3.09 13.46
CA GLU A 106 0.83 -3.09 13.64
C GLU A 106 1.51 -2.32 12.53
N MET A 107 1.02 -2.49 11.31
CA MET A 107 1.52 -1.73 10.17
C MET A 107 1.29 -0.24 10.35
N VAL A 108 0.11 0.16 10.84
CA VAL A 108 -0.21 1.55 11.16
C VAL A 108 0.73 2.10 12.23
N GLU A 109 1.00 1.33 13.29
CA GLU A 109 1.91 1.76 14.36
C GLU A 109 3.35 1.91 13.86
N ASP A 110 3.81 1.00 13.02
CA ASP A 110 5.19 0.97 12.57
C ASP A 110 5.50 2.01 11.48
N CYS A 111 4.51 2.45 10.72
CA CYS A 111 4.74 3.39 9.63
C CYS A 111 4.91 4.82 10.13
N ASN A 112 5.62 5.62 9.34
CA ASN A 112 5.74 7.06 9.58
C ASN A 112 4.64 7.83 8.88
N GLU A 113 4.31 7.41 7.67
CA GLU A 113 3.32 8.05 6.81
C GLU A 113 2.56 6.98 6.02
N ALA A 114 1.44 7.34 5.42
CA ALA A 114 0.61 6.41 4.68
C ALA A 114 0.06 7.01 3.40
N ILE A 115 -0.05 6.15 2.39
CA ILE A 115 -0.81 6.39 1.17
C ILE A 115 -2.10 5.59 1.32
N VAL A 116 -3.25 6.23 1.13
CA VAL A 116 -4.54 5.54 1.24
C VAL A 116 -5.32 5.76 -0.06
N VAL A 117 -5.63 4.67 -0.74
CA VAL A 117 -6.49 4.67 -1.94
C VAL A 117 -7.87 4.22 -1.49
N TRP A 118 -8.78 5.19 -1.33
CA TRP A 118 -10.06 4.94 -0.69
C TRP A 118 -11.16 5.82 -1.27
N ASP A 119 -12.31 5.22 -1.57
CA ASP A 119 -13.47 5.88 -2.17
C ASP A 119 -14.48 6.43 -1.16
N GLY A 120 -14.19 6.35 0.12
CA GLY A 120 -15.07 6.83 1.19
C GLY A 120 -16.04 5.78 1.73
N THR A 121 -16.03 4.56 1.20
CA THR A 121 -16.98 3.51 1.63
C THR A 121 -16.46 2.74 2.84
N LYS A 122 -17.36 2.09 3.58
CA LYS A 122 -17.00 1.26 4.72
C LYS A 122 -16.26 -0.01 4.28
N GLY A 123 -15.35 -0.50 5.10
CA GLY A 123 -14.58 -1.71 4.85
C GLY A 123 -13.21 -1.67 5.51
N GLY A 124 -12.31 -2.54 5.08
CA GLY A 124 -10.97 -2.64 5.63
C GLY A 124 -10.15 -1.36 5.46
N THR A 125 -10.25 -0.73 4.29
CA THR A 125 -9.54 0.54 4.02
C THR A 125 -10.06 1.67 4.89
N PHE A 126 -11.37 1.73 5.11
CA PHE A 126 -11.98 2.70 6.04
C PHE A 126 -11.42 2.52 7.46
N ASN A 127 -11.37 1.28 7.93
CA ASN A 127 -10.84 0.97 9.26
C ASN A 127 -9.37 1.39 9.39
N CYS A 128 -8.58 1.14 8.37
CA CYS A 128 -7.18 1.54 8.33
C CYS A 128 -7.03 3.05 8.35
N PHE A 129 -7.84 3.76 7.56
CA PHE A 129 -7.86 5.23 7.51
C PHE A 129 -8.16 5.82 8.90
N GLN A 130 -9.16 5.26 9.59
CA GLN A 130 -9.50 5.71 10.95
C GLN A 130 -8.37 5.48 11.95
N GLN A 131 -7.70 4.33 11.88
CA GLN A 131 -6.56 4.04 12.73
C GLN A 131 -5.40 5.01 12.51
N LEU A 132 -5.12 5.33 11.24
CA LEU A 132 -4.09 6.30 10.87
C LEU A 132 -4.39 7.69 11.42
N LYS A 133 -5.64 8.14 11.32
CA LYS A 133 -6.08 9.42 11.88
C LYS A 133 -5.96 9.45 13.39
N LYS A 134 -6.38 8.38 14.06
CA LYS A 134 -6.29 8.26 15.51
C LYS A 134 -4.84 8.34 15.99
N LYS A 135 -3.90 7.76 15.25
CA LYS A 135 -2.47 7.79 15.55
C LYS A 135 -1.78 9.07 15.03
N LYS A 136 -2.53 9.99 14.44
CA LYS A 136 -2.02 11.27 13.90
C LYS A 136 -0.92 11.08 12.86
N LYS A 137 -1.01 10.03 12.05
CA LYS A 137 -0.08 9.81 10.94
C LYS A 137 -0.47 10.71 9.76
N ASN A 138 0.52 11.15 9.00
CA ASN A 138 0.28 11.87 7.76
C ASN A 138 -0.28 10.92 6.70
N ILE A 139 -1.36 11.34 6.04
CA ILE A 139 -2.06 10.53 5.05
C ILE A 139 -2.07 11.25 3.71
N TYR A 140 -1.61 10.56 2.67
CA TYR A 140 -1.79 10.98 1.28
C TYR A 140 -3.00 10.22 0.74
N TRP A 141 -4.14 10.89 0.66
CA TRP A 141 -5.40 10.26 0.30
C TRP A 141 -5.66 10.39 -1.20
N ILE A 142 -5.74 9.26 -1.89
CA ILE A 142 -6.12 9.16 -3.29
C ILE A 142 -7.56 8.66 -3.35
N ASN A 143 -8.49 9.48 -3.84
CA ASN A 143 -9.89 9.09 -3.97
C ASN A 143 -10.19 8.69 -5.41
N PRO A 144 -10.37 7.38 -5.70
CA PRO A 144 -10.57 6.92 -7.07
C PRO A 144 -11.96 7.26 -7.64
N LEU A 145 -12.92 7.55 -6.76
CA LEU A 145 -14.29 7.90 -7.19
C LEU A 145 -14.35 9.32 -7.70
N THR A 146 -13.77 10.26 -6.97
CA THR A 146 -13.82 11.70 -7.31
C THR A 146 -12.58 12.16 -8.08
N LYS A 147 -11.54 11.36 -8.12
CA LYS A 147 -10.23 11.71 -8.67
C LYS A 147 -9.65 12.97 -8.04
N VAL A 148 -9.85 13.09 -6.73
CA VAL A 148 -9.29 14.18 -5.92
C VAL A 148 -8.16 13.61 -5.05
N ILE A 149 -7.16 14.43 -4.87
CA ILE A 149 -5.99 14.10 -4.05
C ILE A 149 -5.91 15.07 -2.88
#